data_734963176a66ccd800ec6036789602a4
#
_entry.id   734963176a66ccd800ec6036789602a4
#
_cell.length_a   1.000
_cell.length_b   1.000
_cell.length_c   1.000
_cell.angle_alpha   90.00
_cell.angle_beta   90.00
_cell.angle_gamma   90.00
#
_symmetry.space_group_name_H-M   'P 1'
#
loop_
_entity.id
_entity.type
_entity.pdbx_description
1 polymer ?
#
loop_
_entity_poly.entity_id
_entity_poly.type
_entity_poly.pdbx_seq_one_letter_code
_entity_poly.pdbx_strand_id
1 'polypeptide(L)'
;KQTVINSDPYTFKQSGTLPDTYTTGGKTYKFKGWYKGKTKPNTLTTTKAPSYAVTYDDNDDLNVVYEEATEFPEETYQFGFVNEAGQLVNPDDINLTYDYKSIVYRGTGAAGSTVSFGTIANNQSGVKVGNLRQVTLTAKNIAQPTVVGWNGEAFANFSINLPKYYKSLNLYDKTGKIDPKYPLPVKTTVSSVSNDTVQPEANVIAELTLTQRADGSFTPREIYSGIDSSVRYPPFLRRTVSYSSSGSITALYQTISGPVYYHLTNRKVTENFVNTSGAKITPPTGFTQGNQIPMTSNTFKYTATRALPASYSVGGKTYIFQGWYKGKTKPSTLTTSTTPTYNTTFDGNDDMTAVYKEASISANLT
;
A
#
# COMPACT_ATOMS: atom_id res chain seq x y z
N LYS A 1 3.15 -1.53 -50.00
CA LYS A 1 2.12 -2.23 -50.77
C LYS A 1 1.18 -1.22 -51.38
N GLN A 2 0.76 -1.46 -52.61
CA GLN A 2 -0.22 -0.65 -53.32
C GLN A 2 -1.50 -1.44 -53.53
N THR A 3 -2.63 -0.82 -53.16
CA THR A 3 -3.96 -1.37 -53.37
C THR A 3 -4.67 -0.54 -54.45
N VAL A 4 -5.15 -1.19 -55.51
CA VAL A 4 -5.79 -0.50 -56.63
C VAL A 4 -7.20 -0.02 -56.23
N ILE A 5 -7.50 1.25 -56.51
CA ILE A 5 -8.85 1.80 -56.43
C ILE A 5 -9.56 1.47 -57.72
N ASN A 6 -10.61 0.66 -57.67
CA ASN A 6 -11.25 0.09 -58.87
C ASN A 6 -12.76 0.33 -58.96
N SER A 7 -13.29 1.23 -58.11
CA SER A 7 -14.71 1.57 -58.14
C SER A 7 -14.94 2.99 -57.61
N ASP A 8 -16.14 3.52 -57.87
CA ASP A 8 -16.61 4.81 -57.38
C ASP A 8 -18.06 4.61 -56.88
N PRO A 9 -18.30 4.60 -55.56
CA PRO A 9 -17.36 4.80 -54.46
C PRO A 9 -16.46 3.59 -54.18
N TYR A 10 -15.32 3.83 -53.55
CA TYR A 10 -14.41 2.82 -53.06
C TYR A 10 -14.11 3.03 -51.55
N THR A 11 -14.24 1.95 -50.79
CA THR A 11 -13.84 1.94 -49.37
C THR A 11 -12.58 1.10 -49.23
N PHE A 12 -11.50 1.72 -48.74
CA PHE A 12 -10.31 0.97 -48.40
C PHE A 12 -10.53 0.20 -47.10
N LYS A 13 -10.13 -1.06 -47.06
CA LYS A 13 -10.12 -1.90 -45.86
C LYS A 13 -8.78 -2.62 -45.77
N GLN A 14 -8.14 -2.50 -44.60
CA GLN A 14 -6.97 -3.30 -44.29
C GLN A 14 -7.35 -4.77 -44.24
N SER A 15 -6.55 -5.65 -44.89
CA SER A 15 -6.85 -7.07 -45.00
C SER A 15 -6.60 -7.88 -43.71
N GLY A 16 -5.88 -7.34 -42.75
CA GLY A 16 -5.58 -7.98 -41.46
C GLY A 16 -5.75 -7.03 -40.31
N THR A 17 -5.54 -7.55 -39.11
CA THR A 17 -5.51 -6.75 -37.90
C THR A 17 -4.09 -6.32 -37.58
N LEU A 18 -3.88 -5.03 -37.34
CA LEU A 18 -2.58 -4.49 -36.97
C LEU A 18 -2.19 -5.01 -35.57
N PRO A 19 -0.99 -5.56 -35.41
CA PRO A 19 -0.57 -6.04 -34.07
C PRO A 19 -0.34 -4.89 -33.12
N ASP A 20 -0.57 -5.12 -31.81
CA ASP A 20 -0.25 -4.16 -30.76
C ASP A 20 1.24 -3.87 -30.70
N THR A 21 2.04 -4.91 -30.88
CA THR A 21 3.49 -4.84 -30.86
C THR A 21 4.09 -5.81 -31.87
N TYR A 22 5.28 -5.49 -32.36
CA TYR A 22 6.08 -6.44 -33.13
C TYR A 22 7.56 -6.14 -32.91
N THR A 23 8.41 -7.15 -33.17
CA THR A 23 9.86 -7.05 -33.03
C THR A 23 10.52 -7.33 -34.37
N THR A 24 11.43 -6.45 -34.77
CA THR A 24 12.25 -6.62 -35.96
C THR A 24 13.59 -5.91 -35.77
N GLY A 25 14.67 -6.48 -36.31
CA GLY A 25 16.00 -5.91 -36.19
C GLY A 25 16.47 -5.69 -34.74
N GLY A 26 16.01 -6.52 -33.79
CA GLY A 26 16.33 -6.38 -32.37
C GLY A 26 15.59 -5.26 -31.66
N LYS A 27 14.62 -4.63 -32.32
CA LYS A 27 13.82 -3.53 -31.76
C LYS A 27 12.36 -3.93 -31.61
N THR A 28 11.72 -3.49 -30.57
CA THR A 28 10.28 -3.68 -30.32
C THR A 28 9.54 -2.41 -30.65
N TYR A 29 8.46 -2.54 -31.40
CA TYR A 29 7.61 -1.44 -31.83
C TYR A 29 6.20 -1.63 -31.28
N LYS A 30 5.63 -0.54 -30.76
CA LYS A 30 4.29 -0.50 -30.19
C LYS A 30 3.38 0.33 -31.07
N PHE A 31 2.17 -0.19 -31.36
CA PHE A 31 1.16 0.49 -32.15
C PHE A 31 0.73 1.81 -31.49
N LYS A 32 0.76 2.89 -32.27
CA LYS A 32 0.31 4.20 -31.81
C LYS A 32 -1.01 4.61 -32.45
N GLY A 33 -1.22 4.23 -33.70
CA GLY A 33 -2.42 4.54 -34.43
C GLY A 33 -2.15 4.61 -35.93
N TRP A 34 -3.12 5.06 -36.68
CA TRP A 34 -3.00 5.25 -38.14
C TRP A 34 -3.72 6.52 -38.58
N TYR A 35 -3.39 6.97 -39.77
CA TYR A 35 -4.07 8.09 -40.40
C TYR A 35 -4.14 7.89 -41.93
N LYS A 36 -5.13 8.53 -42.53
CA LYS A 36 -5.30 8.61 -44.00
C LYS A 36 -4.61 9.88 -44.47
N GLY A 37 -3.91 9.78 -45.62
CA GLY A 37 -3.40 10.93 -46.31
C GLY A 37 -1.95 11.29 -46.03
N LYS A 38 -1.56 12.48 -46.48
CA LYS A 38 -0.17 12.96 -46.45
C LYS A 38 0.21 13.70 -45.19
N THR A 39 -0.77 14.24 -44.48
CA THR A 39 -0.54 15.06 -43.27
C THR A 39 -0.93 14.30 -42.04
N LYS A 40 0.03 14.07 -41.14
CA LYS A 40 -0.21 13.43 -39.85
C LYS A 40 -1.04 14.32 -38.96
N PRO A 41 -2.25 13.91 -38.51
CA PRO A 41 -3.04 14.68 -37.57
C PRO A 41 -2.45 14.62 -36.15
N ASN A 42 -2.86 15.52 -35.30
CA ASN A 42 -2.46 15.50 -33.88
C ASN A 42 -3.02 14.30 -33.13
N THR A 43 -4.20 13.82 -33.52
CA THR A 43 -4.83 12.64 -32.94
C THR A 43 -4.94 11.55 -33.98
N LEU A 44 -4.32 10.40 -33.71
CA LEU A 44 -4.37 9.24 -34.59
C LEU A 44 -5.63 8.41 -34.33
N THR A 45 -6.11 7.73 -35.35
CA THR A 45 -7.14 6.71 -35.20
C THR A 45 -6.50 5.44 -34.65
N THR A 46 -7.12 4.83 -33.64
CA THR A 46 -6.51 3.72 -32.90
C THR A 46 -7.16 2.36 -33.12
N THR A 47 -8.10 2.26 -34.08
CA THR A 47 -8.65 0.97 -34.51
C THR A 47 -7.58 0.14 -35.20
N LYS A 48 -7.62 -1.19 -35.02
CA LYS A 48 -6.58 -2.07 -35.56
C LYS A 48 -6.90 -2.68 -36.92
N ALA A 49 -8.04 -2.36 -37.47
CA ALA A 49 -8.45 -2.73 -38.81
C ALA A 49 -8.83 -1.47 -39.57
N PRO A 50 -7.85 -0.69 -40.07
CA PRO A 50 -8.12 0.56 -40.79
C PRO A 50 -9.11 0.40 -41.93
N SER A 51 -10.09 1.31 -41.96
CA SER A 51 -11.08 1.35 -43.04
C SER A 51 -11.53 2.80 -43.25
N TYR A 52 -11.61 3.24 -44.51
CA TYR A 52 -12.09 4.59 -44.80
C TYR A 52 -12.53 4.68 -46.29
N ALA A 53 -13.44 5.63 -46.54
CA ALA A 53 -13.81 5.98 -47.93
C ALA A 53 -12.67 6.77 -48.58
N VAL A 54 -12.29 6.42 -49.77
CA VAL A 54 -11.30 7.18 -50.56
C VAL A 54 -11.89 8.46 -51.15
N THR A 55 -11.07 9.45 -51.33
CA THR A 55 -11.48 10.77 -51.85
C THR A 55 -10.95 11.08 -53.24
N TYR A 56 -10.14 10.20 -53.85
CA TYR A 56 -9.62 10.30 -55.22
C TYR A 56 -8.80 11.57 -55.49
N ASP A 57 -8.12 12.08 -54.47
CA ASP A 57 -7.40 13.34 -54.51
C ASP A 57 -5.91 13.19 -54.18
N ASP A 58 -5.38 11.97 -54.37
CA ASP A 58 -4.00 11.60 -53.98
C ASP A 58 -3.69 11.74 -52.51
N ASN A 59 -4.73 11.74 -51.65
CA ASN A 59 -4.64 11.82 -50.20
C ASN A 59 -5.24 10.59 -49.54
N ASP A 60 -5.16 9.44 -50.19
CA ASP A 60 -5.85 8.21 -49.81
C ASP A 60 -4.94 7.14 -49.20
N ASP A 61 -3.65 7.41 -49.06
CA ASP A 61 -2.71 6.45 -48.52
C ASP A 61 -2.97 6.19 -47.03
N LEU A 62 -2.78 4.93 -46.62
CA LEU A 62 -2.76 4.55 -45.20
C LEU A 62 -1.35 4.69 -44.65
N ASN A 63 -1.23 5.40 -43.53
CA ASN A 63 0.00 5.50 -42.78
C ASN A 63 -0.24 4.90 -41.37
N VAL A 64 0.48 3.83 -41.05
CA VAL A 64 0.43 3.17 -39.76
C VAL A 64 1.63 3.62 -38.95
N VAL A 65 1.39 4.11 -37.72
CA VAL A 65 2.42 4.66 -36.87
C VAL A 65 2.68 3.72 -35.71
N TYR A 66 3.93 3.29 -35.62
CA TYR A 66 4.48 2.54 -34.53
C TYR A 66 5.59 3.36 -33.86
N GLU A 67 5.75 3.19 -32.58
CA GLU A 67 6.83 3.81 -31.81
C GLU A 67 7.71 2.76 -31.19
N GLU A 68 9.03 3.02 -31.12
CA GLU A 68 9.95 2.11 -30.46
C GLU A 68 9.63 2.06 -28.96
N ALA A 69 9.65 0.84 -28.40
CA ALA A 69 9.29 0.58 -27.02
C ALA A 69 10.35 -0.26 -26.33
N THR A 70 10.40 -0.14 -25.02
CA THR A 70 11.20 -1.00 -24.16
C THR A 70 10.31 -2.05 -23.52
N GLU A 71 10.76 -3.31 -23.56
CA GLU A 71 10.09 -4.41 -22.88
C GLU A 71 10.47 -4.44 -21.41
N PHE A 72 9.47 -4.45 -20.53
CA PHE A 72 9.65 -4.69 -19.11
C PHE A 72 9.14 -6.08 -18.77
N PRO A 73 9.91 -6.88 -18.04
CA PRO A 73 9.45 -8.18 -17.56
C PRO A 73 8.40 -8.00 -16.47
N GLU A 74 7.70 -9.09 -16.17
CA GLU A 74 6.85 -9.14 -15.01
C GLU A 74 7.68 -9.04 -13.73
N GLU A 75 7.25 -8.18 -12.80
CA GLU A 75 7.81 -8.05 -11.47
C GLU A 75 6.73 -8.21 -10.42
N THR A 76 6.98 -9.09 -9.45
CA THR A 76 6.07 -9.40 -8.37
C THR A 76 6.64 -8.92 -7.05
N TYR A 77 5.79 -8.28 -6.23
CA TYR A 77 6.14 -7.79 -4.91
C TYR A 77 5.18 -8.39 -3.90
N GLN A 78 5.74 -9.03 -2.87
CA GLN A 78 4.97 -9.75 -1.87
C GLN A 78 5.15 -9.13 -0.49
N PHE A 79 4.09 -9.14 0.31
CA PHE A 79 4.04 -8.56 1.64
C PHE A 79 3.44 -9.56 2.61
N GLY A 80 4.11 -9.76 3.74
CA GLY A 80 3.65 -10.64 4.80
C GLY A 80 3.51 -9.86 6.11
N PHE A 81 2.64 -10.34 7.00
CA PHE A 81 2.30 -9.66 8.24
C PHE A 81 2.50 -10.62 9.41
N VAL A 82 3.29 -10.19 10.39
CA VAL A 82 3.74 -11.02 11.51
C VAL A 82 3.08 -10.49 12.78
N ASN A 83 2.41 -11.37 13.53
CA ASN A 83 1.75 -10.99 14.78
C ASN A 83 2.75 -10.87 15.95
N GLU A 84 2.27 -10.43 17.11
CA GLU A 84 3.10 -10.25 18.29
C GLU A 84 3.65 -11.58 18.86
N ALA A 85 3.08 -12.72 18.47
CA ALA A 85 3.62 -14.04 18.79
C ALA A 85 4.74 -14.48 17.83
N GLY A 86 5.10 -13.64 16.84
CA GLY A 86 6.15 -13.95 15.87
C GLY A 86 5.70 -14.88 14.74
N GLN A 87 4.40 -14.96 14.48
CA GLN A 87 3.83 -15.83 13.44
C GLN A 87 3.31 -15.03 12.27
N LEU A 88 3.53 -15.52 11.06
CA LEU A 88 2.92 -14.98 9.86
C LEU A 88 1.41 -15.23 9.90
N VAL A 89 0.61 -14.15 9.78
CA VAL A 89 -0.84 -14.25 9.85
C VAL A 89 -1.45 -14.43 8.45
N ASN A 90 -2.63 -15.03 8.42
CA ASN A 90 -3.49 -15.02 7.25
C ASN A 90 -3.96 -13.58 7.00
N PRO A 91 -3.71 -13.00 5.80
CA PRO A 91 -4.01 -11.60 5.54
C PRO A 91 -5.42 -11.35 5.00
N ASP A 92 -6.41 -12.21 5.28
CA ASP A 92 -7.77 -12.04 4.76
C ASP A 92 -8.36 -10.67 5.13
N ASP A 93 -8.05 -10.15 6.32
CA ASP A 93 -8.53 -8.87 6.80
C ASP A 93 -7.55 -7.71 6.58
N ILE A 94 -6.42 -7.97 5.93
CA ILE A 94 -5.40 -6.96 5.64
C ILE A 94 -5.33 -6.76 4.13
N ASN A 95 -5.73 -5.58 3.65
CA ASN A 95 -5.80 -5.29 2.22
C ASN A 95 -4.70 -4.33 1.80
N LEU A 96 -4.12 -4.60 0.62
CA LEU A 96 -3.29 -3.63 -0.10
C LEU A 96 -4.11 -3.06 -1.23
N THR A 97 -4.15 -1.73 -1.31
CA THR A 97 -4.85 -1.02 -2.38
C THR A 97 -3.93 -0.02 -3.05
N TYR A 98 -4.14 0.24 -4.33
CA TYR A 98 -3.36 1.19 -5.09
C TYR A 98 -4.09 1.63 -6.34
N ASP A 99 -3.61 2.73 -6.93
CA ASP A 99 -4.01 3.20 -8.24
C ASP A 99 -2.85 2.98 -9.21
N TYR A 100 -3.12 2.35 -10.34
CA TYR A 100 -2.12 2.12 -11.36
C TYR A 100 -2.11 3.30 -12.33
N LYS A 101 -1.01 4.04 -12.34
CA LYS A 101 -0.85 5.29 -13.11
C LYS A 101 0.25 5.18 -14.14
N SER A 102 0.03 5.79 -15.30
CA SER A 102 1.10 6.15 -16.23
C SER A 102 1.66 7.53 -15.91
N ILE A 103 2.93 7.73 -16.23
CA ILE A 103 3.64 8.98 -15.95
C ILE A 103 4.39 9.41 -17.20
N VAL A 104 4.17 10.64 -17.63
CA VAL A 104 4.89 11.26 -18.75
C VAL A 104 5.58 12.51 -18.23
N TYR A 105 6.90 12.45 -18.15
CA TYR A 105 7.75 13.57 -17.73
C TYR A 105 8.50 14.11 -18.93
N ARG A 106 8.49 15.45 -19.11
CA ARG A 106 9.22 16.11 -20.18
C ARG A 106 10.07 17.24 -19.59
N GLY A 107 11.37 17.19 -19.90
CA GLY A 107 12.35 18.15 -19.41
C GLY A 107 13.34 17.52 -18.44
N THR A 108 14.13 18.38 -17.78
CA THR A 108 15.24 18.00 -16.90
C THR A 108 15.03 18.40 -15.43
N GLY A 109 13.81 18.82 -15.07
CA GLY A 109 13.51 19.36 -13.76
C GLY A 109 13.69 20.89 -13.65
N ALA A 110 14.18 21.53 -14.70
CA ALA A 110 14.29 22.99 -14.79
C ALA A 110 12.94 23.65 -15.08
N ALA A 111 12.89 24.96 -15.04
CA ALA A 111 11.71 25.73 -15.44
C ALA A 111 11.26 25.31 -16.85
N GLY A 112 9.96 25.11 -17.03
CA GLY A 112 9.37 24.62 -18.26
C GLY A 112 9.23 23.10 -18.35
N SER A 113 9.78 22.34 -17.40
CA SER A 113 9.52 20.89 -17.31
C SER A 113 8.05 20.65 -16.98
N THR A 114 7.51 19.55 -17.51
CA THR A 114 6.11 19.15 -17.30
C THR A 114 6.02 17.69 -16.85
N VAL A 115 5.01 17.40 -16.05
CA VAL A 115 4.62 16.02 -15.72
C VAL A 115 3.12 15.88 -15.91
N SER A 116 2.71 14.76 -16.48
CA SER A 116 1.29 14.39 -16.55
C SER A 116 1.13 12.93 -16.12
N PHE A 117 0.01 12.67 -15.45
CA PHE A 117 -0.35 11.35 -14.98
C PHE A 117 -1.60 10.88 -15.71
N GLY A 118 -1.57 9.64 -16.19
CA GLY A 118 -2.74 8.97 -16.75
C GLY A 118 -3.20 7.85 -15.83
N THR A 119 -4.50 7.58 -15.79
CA THR A 119 -5.03 6.45 -15.06
C THR A 119 -5.05 5.22 -15.96
N ILE A 120 -4.38 4.15 -15.53
CA ILE A 120 -4.48 2.84 -16.16
C ILE A 120 -5.59 2.04 -15.48
N ALA A 121 -5.57 1.97 -14.14
CA ALA A 121 -6.61 1.35 -13.34
C ALA A 121 -6.62 1.95 -11.93
N ASN A 122 -7.79 2.33 -11.41
CA ASN A 122 -7.95 2.82 -10.05
C ASN A 122 -8.46 1.72 -9.12
N ASN A 123 -8.25 1.90 -7.81
CA ASN A 123 -8.81 1.05 -6.76
C ASN A 123 -8.48 -0.43 -6.97
N GLN A 124 -7.23 -0.71 -7.27
CA GLN A 124 -6.74 -2.07 -7.40
C GLN A 124 -6.40 -2.64 -6.04
N SER A 125 -6.51 -3.95 -5.90
CA SER A 125 -6.21 -4.67 -4.66
C SER A 125 -5.12 -5.70 -4.90
N GLY A 126 -4.21 -5.84 -3.93
CA GLY A 126 -3.27 -6.95 -3.89
C GLY A 126 -4.01 -8.27 -3.76
N VAL A 127 -3.52 -9.31 -4.44
CA VAL A 127 -4.09 -10.65 -4.37
C VAL A 127 -3.48 -11.44 -3.23
N LYS A 128 -4.27 -12.35 -2.64
CA LYS A 128 -3.77 -13.27 -1.63
C LYS A 128 -3.08 -14.45 -2.31
N VAL A 129 -1.81 -14.70 -1.94
CA VAL A 129 -1.03 -15.86 -2.38
C VAL A 129 -0.48 -16.53 -1.13
N GLY A 130 -1.04 -17.66 -0.72
CA GLY A 130 -0.76 -18.25 0.58
C GLY A 130 -1.12 -17.27 1.70
N ASN A 131 -0.18 -17.00 2.61
CA ASN A 131 -0.34 -15.99 3.66
C ASN A 131 0.34 -14.65 3.31
N LEU A 132 0.46 -14.35 2.02
CA LEU A 132 1.05 -13.10 1.55
C LEU A 132 0.03 -12.32 0.73
N ARG A 133 0.19 -11.00 0.71
CA ARG A 133 -0.43 -10.13 -0.28
C ARG A 133 0.57 -9.84 -1.39
N GLN A 134 0.11 -9.88 -2.62
CA GLN A 134 0.95 -9.74 -3.81
C GLN A 134 0.42 -8.66 -4.73
N VAL A 135 1.32 -7.83 -5.23
CA VAL A 135 1.07 -6.89 -6.32
C VAL A 135 2.04 -7.18 -7.45
N THR A 136 1.59 -7.01 -8.69
CA THR A 136 2.38 -7.38 -9.86
C THR A 136 2.36 -6.24 -10.88
N LEU A 137 3.55 -5.82 -11.30
CA LEU A 137 3.76 -5.08 -12.54
C LEU A 137 3.85 -6.12 -13.66
N THR A 138 2.80 -6.26 -14.46
CA THR A 138 2.76 -7.24 -15.54
C THR A 138 3.79 -6.92 -16.61
N ALA A 139 4.24 -7.94 -17.37
CA ALA A 139 5.09 -7.71 -18.52
C ALA A 139 4.41 -6.72 -19.48
N LYS A 140 5.16 -5.71 -19.93
CA LYS A 140 4.61 -4.63 -20.76
C LYS A 140 5.68 -3.95 -21.59
N ASN A 141 5.28 -3.49 -22.76
CA ASN A 141 6.07 -2.60 -23.59
C ASN A 141 5.70 -1.16 -23.29
N ILE A 142 6.67 -0.34 -22.91
CA ILE A 142 6.48 1.10 -22.68
C ILE A 142 7.20 1.87 -23.78
N ALA A 143 6.49 2.81 -24.41
CA ALA A 143 7.03 3.65 -25.45
C ALA A 143 8.26 4.43 -24.96
N GLN A 144 9.31 4.47 -25.78
CA GLN A 144 10.49 5.28 -25.52
C GLN A 144 10.18 6.75 -25.84
N PRO A 145 10.59 7.70 -24.97
CA PRO A 145 10.50 9.11 -25.35
C PRO A 145 11.40 9.41 -26.56
N THR A 146 11.03 10.40 -27.33
CA THR A 146 11.82 10.93 -28.44
C THR A 146 12.42 12.31 -28.14
N VAL A 147 12.12 12.84 -26.95
CA VAL A 147 12.64 14.09 -26.42
C VAL A 147 13.04 13.90 -24.95
N VAL A 148 13.84 14.78 -24.41
CA VAL A 148 14.33 14.67 -23.02
C VAL A 148 13.18 14.53 -22.04
N GLY A 149 13.30 13.52 -21.21
CA GLY A 149 12.29 13.16 -20.23
C GLY A 149 12.16 11.63 -20.08
N TRP A 150 11.04 11.18 -19.56
CA TRP A 150 10.82 9.75 -19.36
C TRP A 150 9.33 9.41 -19.38
N ASN A 151 9.04 8.19 -19.79
CA ASN A 151 7.74 7.55 -19.66
C ASN A 151 7.84 6.47 -18.60
N GLY A 152 6.80 6.32 -17.81
CA GLY A 152 6.82 5.32 -16.77
C GLY A 152 5.44 4.92 -16.28
N GLU A 153 5.44 4.02 -15.33
CA GLU A 153 4.27 3.54 -14.63
C GLU A 153 4.60 3.33 -13.16
N ALA A 154 3.62 3.55 -12.30
CA ALA A 154 3.79 3.35 -10.86
C ALA A 154 2.48 2.99 -10.19
N PHE A 155 2.59 2.35 -9.01
CA PHE A 155 1.47 2.11 -8.11
C PHE A 155 1.34 3.28 -7.15
N ALA A 156 0.46 4.23 -7.50
CA ALA A 156 0.20 5.41 -6.71
C ALA A 156 -0.77 5.11 -5.56
N ASN A 157 -0.70 5.93 -4.52
CA ASN A 157 -1.58 5.83 -3.35
C ASN A 157 -1.55 4.43 -2.71
N PHE A 158 -0.40 3.78 -2.75
CA PHE A 158 -0.21 2.45 -2.19
C PHE A 158 -0.50 2.48 -0.69
N SER A 159 -1.46 1.65 -0.26
CA SER A 159 -1.96 1.67 1.11
C SER A 159 -2.12 0.25 1.64
N ILE A 160 -1.60 0.03 2.84
CA ILE A 160 -1.84 -1.18 3.62
C ILE A 160 -2.93 -0.85 4.61
N ASN A 161 -4.08 -1.52 4.49
CA ASN A 161 -5.28 -1.24 5.26
C ASN A 161 -5.44 -2.33 6.32
N LEU A 162 -5.36 -1.94 7.58
CA LEU A 162 -5.52 -2.85 8.71
C LEU A 162 -6.97 -2.91 9.19
N PRO A 163 -7.44 -4.07 9.68
CA PRO A 163 -8.67 -4.11 10.45
C PRO A 163 -8.54 -3.31 11.75
N LYS A 164 -9.67 -2.95 12.34
CA LYS A 164 -9.74 -2.04 13.50
C LYS A 164 -8.98 -2.55 14.73
N TYR A 165 -8.86 -3.86 14.89
CA TYR A 165 -8.24 -4.46 16.08
C TYR A 165 -6.71 -4.44 16.06
N TYR A 166 -6.08 -4.02 14.97
CA TYR A 166 -4.65 -3.72 14.94
C TYR A 166 -4.39 -2.22 15.12
N LYS A 167 -3.43 -1.90 15.96
CA LYS A 167 -3.05 -0.52 16.27
C LYS A 167 -2.00 0.02 15.33
N SER A 168 -1.00 -0.78 15.00
CA SER A 168 0.16 -0.35 14.24
C SER A 168 0.79 -1.46 13.42
N LEU A 169 1.58 -1.03 12.45
CA LEU A 169 2.35 -1.87 11.55
C LEU A 169 3.75 -1.29 11.44
N ASN A 170 4.78 -2.12 11.60
CA ASN A 170 6.16 -1.69 11.65
C ASN A 170 7.08 -2.63 10.89
N LEU A 171 8.15 -2.06 10.30
CA LEU A 171 9.20 -2.86 9.69
C LEU A 171 10.00 -3.63 10.74
N TYR A 172 10.17 -3.05 11.93
CA TYR A 172 10.89 -3.64 13.03
C TYR A 172 10.00 -4.49 13.92
N ASP A 173 10.60 -5.49 14.56
CA ASP A 173 9.95 -6.26 15.61
C ASP A 173 9.78 -5.42 16.88
N LYS A 174 9.21 -6.02 17.94
CA LYS A 174 8.99 -5.36 19.22
C LYS A 174 10.28 -4.97 19.96
N THR A 175 11.44 -5.49 19.54
CA THR A 175 12.75 -5.09 20.09
C THR A 175 13.38 -3.92 19.34
N GLY A 176 12.72 -3.41 18.30
CA GLY A 176 13.21 -2.32 17.46
C GLY A 176 14.24 -2.76 16.43
N LYS A 177 14.28 -4.03 16.09
CA LYS A 177 15.23 -4.63 15.13
C LYS A 177 14.50 -5.40 14.05
N ILE A 178 15.19 -5.61 12.90
CA ILE A 178 14.73 -6.54 11.88
C ILE A 178 14.74 -7.95 12.46
N ASP A 179 13.62 -8.65 12.36
CA ASP A 179 13.48 -10.02 12.83
C ASP A 179 14.28 -10.97 11.93
N PRO A 180 15.25 -11.74 12.46
CA PRO A 180 16.03 -12.67 11.66
C PRO A 180 15.19 -13.76 11.00
N LYS A 181 14.03 -14.10 11.56
CA LYS A 181 13.10 -15.08 10.99
C LYS A 181 12.36 -14.52 9.77
N TYR A 182 12.21 -13.20 9.70
CA TYR A 182 11.55 -12.49 8.61
C TYR A 182 12.46 -11.37 8.11
N PRO A 183 13.57 -11.74 7.42
CA PRO A 183 14.62 -10.79 7.05
C PRO A 183 14.15 -9.80 5.99
N LEU A 184 14.90 -8.72 5.85
CA LEU A 184 14.72 -7.79 4.73
C LEU A 184 15.00 -8.50 3.41
N PRO A 185 14.21 -8.26 2.36
CA PRO A 185 14.55 -8.77 1.04
C PRO A 185 15.78 -8.03 0.50
N VAL A 186 16.52 -8.70 -0.37
CA VAL A 186 17.55 -8.04 -1.17
C VAL A 186 16.84 -7.27 -2.28
N LYS A 187 17.15 -5.99 -2.40
CA LYS A 187 16.60 -5.09 -3.40
C LYS A 187 17.66 -4.75 -4.43
N THR A 188 17.32 -4.89 -5.71
CA THR A 188 18.24 -4.61 -6.82
C THR A 188 17.60 -3.61 -7.78
N THR A 189 18.35 -2.59 -8.15
CA THR A 189 18.01 -1.71 -9.26
C THR A 189 18.51 -2.34 -10.56
N VAL A 190 17.61 -2.61 -11.48
CA VAL A 190 17.93 -3.10 -12.82
C VAL A 190 17.97 -1.91 -13.77
N SER A 191 19.07 -1.80 -14.54
CA SER A 191 19.27 -0.71 -15.51
C SER A 191 19.77 -1.25 -16.83
N SER A 192 19.25 -0.73 -17.95
CA SER A 192 19.66 -1.12 -19.29
C SER A 192 21.01 -0.54 -19.75
N VAL A 193 21.56 0.43 -19.01
CA VAL A 193 22.81 1.13 -19.40
C VAL A 193 23.96 0.91 -18.44
N SER A 194 23.71 0.33 -17.27
CA SER A 194 24.75 0.06 -16.28
C SER A 194 24.50 -1.31 -15.65
N ASN A 195 25.52 -1.84 -14.94
CA ASN A 195 25.34 -3.06 -14.18
C ASN A 195 24.24 -2.87 -13.14
N ASP A 196 23.48 -3.94 -12.93
CA ASP A 196 22.47 -3.93 -11.88
C ASP A 196 23.13 -3.66 -10.52
N THR A 197 22.43 -2.87 -9.69
CA THR A 197 22.97 -2.43 -8.41
C THR A 197 22.15 -3.03 -7.26
N VAL A 198 22.82 -3.84 -6.43
CA VAL A 198 22.24 -4.32 -5.17
C VAL A 198 22.23 -3.15 -4.19
N GLN A 199 21.08 -2.85 -3.62
CA GLN A 199 20.92 -1.74 -2.71
C GLN A 199 21.49 -2.06 -1.33
N PRO A 200 22.20 -1.12 -0.68
CA PRO A 200 22.64 -1.30 0.71
C PRO A 200 21.43 -1.49 1.66
N GLU A 201 21.64 -2.24 2.72
CA GLU A 201 20.59 -2.50 3.72
C GLU A 201 19.94 -1.21 4.25
N ALA A 202 20.74 -0.17 4.52
CA ALA A 202 20.23 1.12 5.00
C ALA A 202 19.24 1.76 4.01
N ASN A 203 19.49 1.64 2.71
CA ASN A 203 18.58 2.16 1.68
C ASN A 203 17.29 1.35 1.61
N VAL A 204 17.38 0.03 1.76
CA VAL A 204 16.21 -0.85 1.78
C VAL A 204 15.32 -0.51 2.98
N ILE A 205 15.91 -0.36 4.16
CA ILE A 205 15.19 0.06 5.37
C ILE A 205 14.50 1.41 5.15
N ALA A 206 15.21 2.40 4.62
CA ALA A 206 14.65 3.74 4.38
C ALA A 206 13.45 3.71 3.42
N GLU A 207 13.49 2.87 2.39
CA GLU A 207 12.39 2.76 1.42
C GLU A 207 11.20 1.94 1.92
N LEU A 208 11.43 0.96 2.79
CA LEU A 208 10.37 0.07 3.28
C LEU A 208 9.78 0.51 4.62
N THR A 209 10.40 1.44 5.33
CA THR A 209 9.85 2.00 6.56
C THR A 209 8.51 2.65 6.29
N LEU A 210 7.52 2.33 7.15
CA LEU A 210 6.15 2.76 6.96
C LEU A 210 5.88 4.14 7.56
N THR A 211 5.02 4.89 6.91
CA THR A 211 4.33 6.06 7.46
C THR A 211 2.84 5.80 7.46
N GLN A 212 2.12 6.42 8.40
CA GLN A 212 0.67 6.31 8.47
C GLN A 212 0.02 7.49 7.74
N ARG A 213 -0.93 7.18 6.86
CA ARG A 213 -1.74 8.19 6.18
C ARG A 213 -2.79 8.76 7.14
N ALA A 214 -3.37 9.91 6.79
CA ALA A 214 -4.44 10.54 7.58
C ALA A 214 -5.68 9.64 7.76
N ASP A 215 -5.94 8.75 6.80
CA ASP A 215 -7.05 7.78 6.87
C ASP A 215 -6.74 6.55 7.75
N GLY A 216 -5.54 6.47 8.34
CA GLY A 216 -5.10 5.36 9.20
C GLY A 216 -4.38 4.24 8.48
N SER A 217 -4.37 4.20 7.16
CA SER A 217 -3.62 3.21 6.38
C SER A 217 -2.12 3.49 6.43
N PHE A 218 -1.32 2.50 6.03
CA PHE A 218 0.15 2.59 6.06
C PHE A 218 0.72 2.50 4.65
N THR A 219 1.82 3.19 4.43
CA THR A 219 2.54 3.16 3.16
C THR A 219 4.05 3.15 3.39
N PRO A 220 4.82 2.42 2.57
CA PRO A 220 6.25 2.63 2.49
C PRO A 220 6.56 4.05 2.02
N ARG A 221 7.83 4.46 2.13
CA ARG A 221 8.27 5.75 1.65
C ARG A 221 7.75 6.03 0.24
N GLU A 222 7.18 7.20 0.06
CA GLU A 222 6.68 7.66 -1.23
C GLU A 222 7.54 8.80 -1.79
N ILE A 223 7.62 8.84 -3.11
CA ILE A 223 8.18 9.95 -3.89
C ILE A 223 7.13 10.47 -4.86
N TYR A 224 7.45 11.54 -5.56
CA TYR A 224 6.66 12.07 -6.66
C TYR A 224 7.60 12.45 -7.83
N SER A 225 7.02 12.72 -8.98
CA SER A 225 7.78 12.97 -10.21
C SER A 225 8.17 14.44 -10.35
N GLY A 226 8.95 14.95 -9.43
CA GLY A 226 9.73 16.17 -9.56
C GLY A 226 8.99 17.51 -9.42
N ILE A 227 7.87 17.74 -10.12
CA ILE A 227 7.17 19.04 -10.16
C ILE A 227 5.72 18.99 -9.71
N ASP A 228 5.12 17.82 -9.57
CA ASP A 228 3.75 17.63 -9.10
C ASP A 228 3.73 16.60 -7.99
N SER A 229 3.44 17.05 -6.77
CA SER A 229 3.36 16.21 -5.58
C SER A 229 1.96 15.61 -5.33
N SER A 230 1.01 15.84 -6.21
CA SER A 230 -0.36 15.33 -6.07
C SER A 230 -0.46 13.82 -6.25
N VAL A 231 0.48 13.22 -6.98
CA VAL A 231 0.58 11.78 -7.19
C VAL A 231 1.85 11.27 -6.54
N ARG A 232 1.73 10.39 -5.56
CA ARG A 232 2.83 9.82 -4.80
C ARG A 232 2.83 8.30 -4.91
N TYR A 233 4.01 7.70 -4.96
CA TYR A 233 4.18 6.26 -5.11
C TYR A 233 5.48 5.78 -4.46
N PRO A 234 5.56 4.54 -4.00
CA PRO A 234 6.82 3.95 -3.55
C PRO A 234 7.79 3.80 -4.73
N PRO A 235 9.06 4.21 -4.60
CA PRO A 235 10.00 4.17 -5.73
C PRO A 235 10.31 2.77 -6.25
N PHE A 236 10.17 1.73 -5.43
CA PHE A 236 10.37 0.35 -5.88
C PHE A 236 9.16 -0.25 -6.63
N LEU A 237 8.01 0.42 -6.61
CA LEU A 237 6.79 0.00 -7.30
C LEU A 237 6.56 0.85 -8.56
N ARG A 238 7.61 1.09 -9.30
CA ARG A 238 7.57 1.84 -10.56
C ARG A 238 8.55 1.26 -11.57
N ARG A 239 8.34 1.64 -12.83
CA ARG A 239 9.28 1.41 -13.92
C ARG A 239 9.29 2.60 -14.85
N THR A 240 10.46 2.91 -15.41
CA THR A 240 10.65 4.10 -16.25
C THR A 240 11.54 3.78 -17.45
N VAL A 241 11.29 4.45 -18.57
CA VAL A 241 12.19 4.52 -19.70
C VAL A 241 12.46 6.00 -20.00
N SER A 242 13.72 6.38 -19.99
CA SER A 242 14.15 7.78 -20.12
C SER A 242 14.96 8.02 -21.37
N TYR A 243 14.86 9.25 -21.87
CA TYR A 243 15.64 9.78 -22.97
C TYR A 243 16.48 10.95 -22.44
N SER A 244 17.80 10.82 -22.53
CA SER A 244 18.72 11.88 -22.11
C SER A 244 18.98 12.89 -23.22
N SER A 245 19.58 14.04 -22.87
CA SER A 245 19.99 15.06 -23.82
C SER A 245 20.99 14.57 -24.88
N SER A 246 21.72 13.50 -24.55
CA SER A 246 22.64 12.83 -25.49
C SER A 246 21.96 11.86 -26.45
N GLY A 247 20.64 11.64 -26.30
CA GLY A 247 19.88 10.66 -27.09
C GLY A 247 19.91 9.24 -26.54
N SER A 248 20.51 9.02 -25.36
CA SER A 248 20.57 7.70 -24.74
C SER A 248 19.22 7.30 -24.13
N ILE A 249 18.84 6.04 -24.30
CA ILE A 249 17.66 5.43 -23.68
C ILE A 249 18.09 4.57 -22.49
N THR A 250 17.43 4.78 -21.35
CA THR A 250 17.67 4.00 -20.14
C THR A 250 16.35 3.47 -19.62
N ALA A 251 16.26 2.15 -19.49
CA ALA A 251 15.17 1.49 -18.77
C ALA A 251 15.60 1.20 -17.34
N LEU A 252 14.69 1.42 -16.39
CA LEU A 252 14.99 1.25 -14.97
C LEU A 252 13.79 0.73 -14.20
N TYR A 253 14.01 -0.28 -13.37
CA TYR A 253 13.02 -0.82 -12.44
C TYR A 253 13.70 -1.49 -11.25
N GLN A 254 12.92 -1.88 -10.25
CA GLN A 254 13.42 -2.51 -9.03
C GLN A 254 12.95 -3.96 -8.94
N THR A 255 13.81 -4.82 -8.40
CA THR A 255 13.45 -6.19 -8.04
C THR A 255 13.65 -6.38 -6.54
N ILE A 256 12.88 -7.28 -5.94
CA ILE A 256 13.10 -7.73 -4.56
C ILE A 256 13.11 -9.26 -4.53
N SER A 257 14.03 -9.83 -3.74
CA SER A 257 14.30 -11.28 -3.74
C SER A 257 13.33 -12.10 -2.89
N GLY A 258 12.41 -11.45 -2.17
CA GLY A 258 11.48 -12.14 -1.29
C GLY A 258 10.44 -11.19 -0.72
N PRO A 259 9.56 -11.69 0.15
CA PRO A 259 8.54 -10.85 0.75
C PRO A 259 9.13 -9.76 1.63
N VAL A 260 8.41 -8.64 1.70
CA VAL A 260 8.59 -7.63 2.74
C VAL A 260 7.70 -8.03 3.90
N TYR A 261 8.27 -8.20 5.08
CA TYR A 261 7.52 -8.57 6.29
C TYR A 261 7.37 -7.37 7.20
N TYR A 262 6.14 -7.15 7.65
CA TYR A 262 5.79 -6.11 8.60
C TYR A 262 5.19 -6.70 9.87
N HIS A 263 5.50 -6.10 11.02
CA HIS A 263 5.07 -6.55 12.34
C HIS A 263 3.83 -5.79 12.80
N LEU A 264 2.81 -6.56 13.18
CA LEU A 264 1.52 -6.07 13.67
C LEU A 264 1.54 -5.89 15.19
N THR A 265 0.91 -4.82 15.68
CA THR A 265 0.59 -4.65 17.08
C THR A 265 -0.92 -4.61 17.24
N ASN A 266 -1.47 -5.48 18.10
CA ASN A 266 -2.88 -5.48 18.41
C ASN A 266 -3.25 -4.27 19.27
N ARG A 267 -4.45 -3.75 19.12
CA ARG A 267 -5.10 -2.94 20.16
C ARG A 267 -5.37 -3.83 21.36
N LYS A 268 -5.30 -3.26 22.54
CA LYS A 268 -5.47 -4.01 23.79
C LYS A 268 -6.45 -3.30 24.71
N VAL A 269 -7.15 -4.08 25.49
CA VAL A 269 -7.84 -3.61 26.69
C VAL A 269 -6.88 -3.80 27.86
N THR A 270 -6.51 -2.70 28.51
CA THR A 270 -5.71 -2.74 29.74
C THR A 270 -6.66 -2.79 30.94
N GLU A 271 -6.45 -3.75 31.83
CA GLU A 271 -7.21 -3.89 33.08
C GLU A 271 -6.50 -3.14 34.20
N ASN A 272 -7.11 -2.05 34.64
CA ASN A 272 -6.56 -1.18 35.68
C ASN A 272 -7.36 -1.33 36.98
N PHE A 273 -6.67 -1.30 38.11
CA PHE A 273 -7.23 -1.33 39.43
C PHE A 273 -6.74 -0.09 40.18
N VAL A 274 -7.68 0.75 40.63
CA VAL A 274 -7.36 2.02 41.23
C VAL A 274 -8.19 2.23 42.51
N ASN A 275 -7.70 3.10 43.42
CA ASN A 275 -8.49 3.57 44.55
C ASN A 275 -9.39 4.75 44.12
N THR A 276 -10.14 5.31 45.05
CA THR A 276 -11.08 6.39 44.78
C THR A 276 -10.41 7.70 44.37
N SER A 277 -9.11 7.86 44.61
CA SER A 277 -8.33 9.00 44.12
C SER A 277 -7.69 8.75 42.74
N GLY A 278 -7.87 7.56 42.16
CA GLY A 278 -7.29 7.19 40.86
C GLY A 278 -5.89 6.62 40.93
N ALA A 279 -5.32 6.44 42.12
CA ALA A 279 -4.01 5.83 42.30
C ALA A 279 -4.09 4.30 42.09
N LYS A 280 -3.07 3.74 41.46
CA LYS A 280 -2.96 2.28 41.24
C LYS A 280 -2.84 1.57 42.59
N ILE A 281 -3.52 0.43 42.70
CA ILE A 281 -3.50 -0.42 43.87
C ILE A 281 -3.12 -1.85 43.48
N THR A 282 -2.76 -2.66 44.51
CA THR A 282 -2.58 -4.10 44.30
C THR A 282 -3.95 -4.71 44.00
N PRO A 283 -4.10 -5.41 42.87
CA PRO A 283 -5.39 -5.99 42.49
C PRO A 283 -5.77 -7.18 43.35
N PRO A 284 -7.06 -7.61 43.35
CA PRO A 284 -7.46 -8.83 44.03
C PRO A 284 -6.76 -10.05 43.45
N THR A 285 -6.68 -11.12 44.24
CA THR A 285 -6.08 -12.39 43.82
C THR A 285 -6.72 -12.89 42.51
N GLY A 286 -5.88 -13.28 41.56
CA GLY A 286 -6.30 -13.77 40.24
C GLY A 286 -6.41 -12.67 39.20
N PHE A 287 -6.20 -11.41 39.57
CA PHE A 287 -6.10 -10.29 38.67
C PHE A 287 -4.67 -9.74 38.63
N THR A 288 -4.32 -9.09 37.54
CA THR A 288 -3.02 -8.44 37.39
C THR A 288 -3.23 -6.97 37.05
N GLN A 289 -2.54 -6.08 37.82
CA GLN A 289 -2.54 -4.65 37.50
C GLN A 289 -1.91 -4.42 36.13
N GLY A 290 -2.63 -3.71 35.28
CA GLY A 290 -2.15 -3.41 33.92
C GLY A 290 -2.15 -4.58 32.98
N ASN A 291 -2.91 -5.64 33.24
CA ASN A 291 -3.05 -6.78 32.33
C ASN A 291 -3.58 -6.31 30.99
N GLN A 292 -2.94 -6.74 29.92
CA GLN A 292 -3.31 -6.36 28.56
C GLN A 292 -3.94 -7.53 27.82
N ILE A 293 -5.17 -7.31 27.34
CA ILE A 293 -5.94 -8.31 26.57
C ILE A 293 -5.99 -7.86 25.11
N PRO A 294 -5.39 -8.61 24.18
CA PRO A 294 -5.39 -8.22 22.77
C PRO A 294 -6.78 -8.35 22.17
N MET A 295 -7.16 -7.37 21.37
CA MET A 295 -8.36 -7.43 20.55
C MET A 295 -8.10 -8.30 19.32
N THR A 296 -9.04 -9.15 18.96
CA THR A 296 -8.86 -10.20 17.95
C THR A 296 -9.86 -10.14 16.79
N SER A 297 -10.81 -9.22 16.84
CA SER A 297 -11.81 -9.03 15.78
C SER A 297 -12.33 -7.60 15.77
N ASN A 298 -12.92 -7.18 14.65
CA ASN A 298 -13.56 -5.86 14.51
C ASN A 298 -14.87 -5.72 15.32
N THR A 299 -15.35 -6.82 15.88
CA THR A 299 -16.50 -6.86 16.78
C THR A 299 -16.11 -7.30 18.18
N PHE A 300 -14.85 -7.10 18.54
CA PHE A 300 -14.31 -7.53 19.83
C PHE A 300 -15.12 -6.94 20.98
N LYS A 301 -15.56 -7.82 21.88
CA LYS A 301 -16.24 -7.47 23.11
C LYS A 301 -15.37 -7.85 24.30
N TYR A 302 -15.03 -6.85 25.11
CA TYR A 302 -14.31 -7.13 26.35
C TYR A 302 -15.24 -7.82 27.35
N THR A 303 -14.77 -8.87 27.98
CA THR A 303 -15.45 -9.53 29.10
C THR A 303 -14.37 -9.95 30.11
N ALA A 304 -14.50 -9.52 31.34
CA ALA A 304 -13.61 -9.94 32.41
C ALA A 304 -13.65 -11.46 32.59
N THR A 305 -12.49 -12.07 32.79
CA THR A 305 -12.37 -13.54 32.89
C THR A 305 -12.95 -14.09 34.18
N ARG A 306 -13.14 -13.25 35.18
CA ARG A 306 -13.76 -13.60 36.48
C ARG A 306 -14.44 -12.40 37.09
N ALA A 307 -15.32 -12.66 38.04
CA ALA A 307 -16.01 -11.62 38.76
C ALA A 307 -15.04 -10.84 39.68
N LEU A 308 -15.22 -9.52 39.72
CA LEU A 308 -14.54 -8.67 40.67
C LEU A 308 -15.10 -8.95 42.08
N PRO A 309 -14.26 -9.18 43.10
CA PRO A 309 -14.74 -9.41 44.46
C PRO A 309 -15.35 -8.14 45.07
N ALA A 310 -16.36 -8.33 45.91
CA ALA A 310 -16.99 -7.23 46.64
C ALA A 310 -16.01 -6.54 47.60
N SER A 311 -15.04 -7.30 48.11
CA SER A 311 -13.97 -6.81 48.93
C SER A 311 -12.78 -7.76 48.93
N TYR A 312 -11.60 -7.25 49.25
CA TYR A 312 -10.40 -8.05 49.47
C TYR A 312 -9.42 -7.32 50.37
N SER A 313 -8.53 -8.06 50.97
CA SER A 313 -7.51 -7.48 51.88
C SER A 313 -6.11 -7.85 51.38
N VAL A 314 -5.22 -6.87 51.38
CA VAL A 314 -3.81 -7.04 51.07
C VAL A 314 -2.99 -5.96 51.79
N GLY A 315 -1.84 -6.34 52.31
CA GLY A 315 -0.92 -5.39 52.95
C GLY A 315 -1.54 -4.64 54.16
N GLY A 316 -2.41 -5.28 54.90
CA GLY A 316 -3.08 -4.66 56.05
C GLY A 316 -4.20 -3.70 55.69
N LYS A 317 -4.59 -3.63 54.43
CA LYS A 317 -5.66 -2.77 53.93
C LYS A 317 -6.80 -3.62 53.39
N THR A 318 -8.02 -3.12 53.58
CA THR A 318 -9.22 -3.72 52.97
C THR A 318 -9.74 -2.80 51.90
N TYR A 319 -10.02 -3.38 50.74
CA TYR A 319 -10.54 -2.69 49.57
C TYR A 319 -11.97 -3.12 49.31
N ILE A 320 -12.86 -2.12 49.12
CA ILE A 320 -14.30 -2.34 48.93
C ILE A 320 -14.65 -1.88 47.50
N PHE A 321 -15.28 -2.77 46.72
CA PHE A 321 -15.67 -2.51 45.34
C PHE A 321 -16.63 -1.33 45.25
N GLN A 322 -16.28 -0.35 44.41
CA GLN A 322 -17.13 0.81 44.10
C GLN A 322 -17.81 0.70 42.75
N GLY A 323 -17.21 -0.03 41.83
CA GLY A 323 -17.66 -0.16 40.45
C GLY A 323 -16.49 -0.10 39.48
N TRP A 324 -16.81 -0.08 38.20
CA TRP A 324 -15.82 0.01 37.12
C TRP A 324 -16.29 0.98 36.06
N TYR A 325 -15.37 1.41 35.19
CA TYR A 325 -15.70 2.18 33.98
C TYR A 325 -14.79 1.82 32.81
N LYS A 326 -15.32 2.09 31.62
CA LYS A 326 -14.59 1.97 30.34
C LYS A 326 -13.96 3.32 30.03
N GLY A 327 -12.72 3.29 29.50
CA GLY A 327 -12.07 4.46 28.95
C GLY A 327 -11.16 5.19 29.94
N LYS A 328 -10.73 6.37 29.52
CA LYS A 328 -9.72 7.18 30.22
C LYS A 328 -10.32 8.09 31.29
N THR A 329 -11.58 8.47 31.14
CA THR A 329 -12.24 9.45 31.97
C THR A 329 -13.20 8.75 32.93
N LYS A 330 -12.99 8.92 34.25
CA LYS A 330 -13.89 8.40 35.26
C LYS A 330 -15.24 9.14 35.16
N PRO A 331 -16.35 8.40 34.93
CA PRO A 331 -17.68 9.02 34.97
C PRO A 331 -18.11 9.32 36.43
N SER A 332 -19.12 10.15 36.56
CA SER A 332 -19.70 10.46 37.90
C SER A 332 -20.41 9.27 38.53
N THR A 333 -20.94 8.37 37.68
CA THR A 333 -21.60 7.13 38.12
C THR A 333 -20.88 5.92 37.54
N LEU A 334 -20.39 5.05 38.43
CA LEU A 334 -19.72 3.82 38.04
C LEU A 334 -20.72 2.72 37.76
N THR A 335 -20.36 1.81 36.84
CA THR A 335 -21.10 0.56 36.64
C THR A 335 -20.77 -0.40 37.75
N THR A 336 -21.78 -1.00 38.39
CA THR A 336 -21.61 -1.81 39.59
C THR A 336 -21.75 -3.31 39.40
N SER A 337 -21.95 -3.77 38.18
CA SER A 337 -21.88 -5.20 37.87
C SER A 337 -20.48 -5.74 38.17
N THR A 338 -20.41 -6.98 38.66
CA THR A 338 -19.12 -7.54 39.11
C THR A 338 -18.34 -8.23 38.00
N THR A 339 -18.93 -8.42 36.83
CA THR A 339 -18.24 -8.96 35.67
C THR A 339 -18.29 -7.93 34.54
N PRO A 340 -17.28 -7.04 34.43
CA PRO A 340 -17.24 -6.04 33.39
C PRO A 340 -17.33 -6.65 32.00
N THR A 341 -18.18 -6.06 31.16
CA THR A 341 -18.30 -6.40 29.76
C THR A 341 -18.78 -5.20 28.96
N TYR A 342 -18.22 -5.00 27.78
CA TYR A 342 -18.62 -3.92 26.86
C TYR A 342 -18.06 -4.12 25.47
N ASN A 343 -18.73 -3.54 24.49
CA ASN A 343 -18.22 -3.46 23.14
C ASN A 343 -17.05 -2.45 23.07
N THR A 344 -16.01 -2.81 22.36
CA THR A 344 -14.86 -1.91 22.16
C THR A 344 -15.13 -0.95 21.00
N THR A 345 -14.49 0.21 21.05
CA THR A 345 -14.65 1.29 20.06
C THR A 345 -13.39 1.53 19.21
N PHE A 346 -12.29 0.85 19.52
CA PHE A 346 -11.04 0.88 18.77
C PHE A 346 -10.45 2.29 18.62
N ASP A 347 -10.62 3.13 19.61
CA ASP A 347 -10.22 4.54 19.60
C ASP A 347 -9.19 4.89 20.68
N GLY A 348 -8.59 3.87 21.32
CA GLY A 348 -7.68 4.08 22.43
C GLY A 348 -8.40 4.38 23.76
N ASN A 349 -9.73 4.24 23.81
CA ASN A 349 -10.56 4.53 24.98
C ASN A 349 -11.29 3.28 25.51
N ASP A 350 -10.66 2.11 25.35
CA ASP A 350 -11.29 0.82 25.62
C ASP A 350 -10.81 0.14 26.91
N ASP A 351 -9.93 0.79 27.69
CA ASP A 351 -9.42 0.21 28.92
C ASP A 351 -10.51 0.06 29.98
N MET A 352 -10.40 -0.99 30.80
CA MET A 352 -11.26 -1.22 31.95
C MET A 352 -10.56 -0.75 33.23
N THR A 353 -11.25 0.04 34.01
CA THR A 353 -10.74 0.49 35.32
C THR A 353 -11.72 0.10 36.43
N ALA A 354 -11.27 -0.76 37.34
CA ALA A 354 -11.99 -1.14 38.54
C ALA A 354 -11.59 -0.22 39.69
N VAL A 355 -12.58 0.30 40.39
CA VAL A 355 -12.40 1.27 41.49
C VAL A 355 -12.75 0.61 42.80
N TYR A 356 -11.83 0.64 43.73
CA TYR A 356 -11.98 0.14 45.11
C TYR A 356 -11.72 1.25 46.10
N LYS A 357 -12.54 1.29 47.15
CA LYS A 357 -12.36 2.22 48.28
C LYS A 357 -11.52 1.53 49.33
N GLU A 358 -10.43 2.17 49.69
CA GLU A 358 -9.59 1.71 50.80
C GLU A 358 -10.27 2.01 52.15
N ALA A 359 -10.33 1.00 52.98
CA ALA A 359 -10.81 1.13 54.35
C ALA A 359 -9.76 0.60 55.33
N SER A 360 -9.56 1.33 56.42
CA SER A 360 -8.69 0.86 57.47
C SER A 360 -9.37 -0.27 58.25
N ILE A 361 -8.64 -1.36 58.57
CA ILE A 361 -9.15 -2.45 59.42
C ILE A 361 -9.63 -1.92 60.74
N SER A 362 -8.92 -0.94 61.34
CA SER A 362 -9.29 -0.34 62.61
C SER A 362 -10.60 0.45 62.54
N ALA A 363 -11.00 0.98 61.41
CA ALA A 363 -12.29 1.65 61.20
C ALA A 363 -13.48 0.70 61.27
N ASN A 364 -13.29 -0.60 61.05
CA ASN A 364 -14.32 -1.63 61.10
C ASN A 364 -14.60 -2.17 62.49
N LEU A 365 -13.80 -1.81 63.48
CA LEU A 365 -13.91 -2.26 64.88
C LEU A 365 -14.74 -1.31 65.80
N THR A 366 -15.10 -0.17 65.27
CA THR A 366 -15.91 0.83 65.94
C THR A 366 -17.28 0.93 65.34
#